data_33b2d79fee6433587998539dde9abfc2
#
_entry.id   33b2d79fee6433587998539dde9abfc2
#
_cell.length_a   1.000
_cell.length_b   1.000
_cell.length_c   1.000
_cell.angle_alpha   90.00
_cell.angle_beta   90.00
_cell.angle_gamma   90.00
#
_symmetry.space_group_name_H-M   'P 1'
#
loop_
_entity.id
_entity.type
_entity.pdbx_description
1 polymer ?
#
loop_
_entity_poly.entity_id
_entity_poly.type
_entity_poly.pdbx_seq_one_letter_code
_entity_poly.pdbx_strand_id
1 'polypeptide(L)'
;MTKRHSLITVIIVALLLLVGVLEVKRQSISAQLSSKDSALEEVQTQNQADNAKLAKQIVEEVRKLIDIPTDIEPTVATIVDVELLRTKNPFYDKAENGDHLIVTPNRAILYRASENKIIDVAPVQLEPVAGEGE
;
A
#
# COMPACT_ATOMS: atom_id res chain seq x y z
N MET A 1 -8.88 -65.45 -20.71
CA MET A 1 -8.26 -64.23 -21.30
C MET A 1 -9.10 -62.98 -21.07
N THR A 2 -10.37 -63.06 -20.94
CA THR A 2 -11.28 -61.91 -20.77
C THR A 2 -11.12 -61.14 -19.43
N LYS A 3 -10.77 -61.83 -18.34
CA LYS A 3 -10.62 -61.22 -17.02
C LYS A 3 -9.44 -60.23 -16.92
N ARG A 4 -8.34 -60.48 -17.61
CA ARG A 4 -7.17 -59.62 -17.61
C ARG A 4 -7.40 -58.32 -18.40
N HIS A 5 -8.12 -58.39 -19.50
CA HIS A 5 -8.46 -57.21 -20.31
C HIS A 5 -9.51 -56.35 -19.62
N SER A 6 -10.48 -56.97 -18.93
CA SER A 6 -11.46 -56.27 -18.13
C SER A 6 -10.81 -55.47 -16.95
N LEU A 7 -9.79 -56.06 -16.34
CA LEU A 7 -9.10 -55.43 -15.23
C LEU A 7 -8.26 -54.23 -15.71
N ILE A 8 -7.64 -54.34 -16.87
CA ILE A 8 -6.88 -53.25 -17.50
C ILE A 8 -7.76 -52.10 -17.91
N THR A 9 -8.95 -52.39 -18.50
CA THR A 9 -9.92 -51.35 -18.86
C THR A 9 -10.46 -50.60 -17.64
N VAL A 10 -10.72 -51.29 -16.54
CA VAL A 10 -11.15 -50.64 -15.28
C VAL A 10 -10.06 -49.73 -14.74
N ILE A 11 -8.81 -50.12 -14.76
CA ILE A 11 -7.68 -49.31 -14.33
C ILE A 11 -7.53 -48.06 -15.21
N ILE A 12 -7.65 -48.19 -16.52
CA ILE A 12 -7.56 -47.06 -17.45
C ILE A 12 -8.69 -46.05 -17.21
N VAL A 13 -9.92 -46.54 -17.03
CA VAL A 13 -11.09 -45.69 -16.73
C VAL A 13 -10.90 -44.97 -15.39
N ALA A 14 -10.41 -45.67 -14.37
CA ALA A 14 -10.12 -45.05 -13.07
C ALA A 14 -9.02 -43.97 -13.16
N LEU A 15 -7.98 -44.20 -13.93
CA LEU A 15 -6.92 -43.23 -14.21
C LEU A 15 -7.43 -41.97 -14.95
N LEU A 16 -8.28 -42.16 -15.96
CA LEU A 16 -8.89 -41.07 -16.70
C LEU A 16 -9.81 -40.21 -15.81
N LEU A 17 -10.57 -40.85 -14.94
CA LEU A 17 -11.41 -40.14 -13.95
C LEU A 17 -10.53 -39.32 -12.96
N LEU A 18 -9.43 -39.89 -12.50
CA LEU A 18 -8.52 -39.23 -11.60
C LEU A 18 -7.88 -37.97 -12.24
N VAL A 19 -7.44 -38.08 -13.50
CA VAL A 19 -6.92 -36.96 -14.28
C VAL A 19 -7.98 -35.88 -14.48
N GLY A 20 -9.21 -36.26 -14.78
CA GLY A 20 -10.33 -35.31 -14.92
C GLY A 20 -10.61 -34.52 -13.64
N VAL A 21 -10.58 -35.18 -12.49
CA VAL A 21 -10.78 -34.52 -11.19
C VAL A 21 -9.62 -33.54 -10.89
N LEU A 22 -8.39 -33.90 -11.22
CA LEU A 22 -7.24 -33.03 -11.05
C LEU A 22 -7.31 -31.77 -11.93
N GLU A 23 -7.76 -31.91 -13.17
CA GLU A 23 -7.95 -30.75 -14.06
C GLU A 23 -9.03 -29.79 -13.56
N VAL A 24 -10.14 -30.28 -13.08
CA VAL A 24 -11.20 -29.44 -12.51
C VAL A 24 -10.72 -28.70 -11.26
N LYS A 25 -9.97 -29.35 -10.40
CA LYS A 25 -9.35 -28.69 -9.23
C LYS A 25 -8.34 -27.61 -9.63
N ARG A 26 -7.57 -27.85 -10.64
CA ARG A 26 -6.58 -26.90 -11.14
C ARG A 26 -7.22 -25.63 -11.72
N GLN A 27 -8.29 -25.79 -12.46
CA GLN A 27 -9.06 -24.65 -13.00
C GLN A 27 -9.74 -23.82 -11.90
N SER A 28 -10.28 -24.44 -10.87
CA SER A 28 -10.94 -23.72 -9.79
C SER A 28 -9.94 -22.90 -8.94
N ILE A 29 -8.72 -23.38 -8.75
CA ILE A 29 -7.66 -22.64 -8.05
C ILE A 29 -7.20 -21.43 -8.86
N SER A 30 -7.03 -21.59 -10.17
CA SER A 30 -6.65 -20.47 -11.05
C SER A 30 -7.72 -19.38 -11.11
N ALA A 31 -8.99 -19.75 -11.16
CA ALA A 31 -10.12 -18.82 -11.14
C ALA A 31 -10.21 -18.05 -9.80
N GLN A 32 -9.96 -18.72 -8.68
CA GLN A 32 -9.94 -18.06 -7.37
C GLN A 32 -8.75 -17.13 -7.19
N LEU A 33 -7.58 -17.46 -7.72
CA LEU A 33 -6.42 -16.58 -7.71
C LEU A 33 -6.69 -15.31 -8.53
N SER A 34 -7.19 -15.47 -9.75
CA SER A 34 -7.50 -14.34 -10.63
C SER A 34 -8.55 -13.40 -10.04
N SER A 35 -9.57 -13.93 -9.38
CA SER A 35 -10.59 -13.08 -8.73
C SER A 35 -10.06 -12.35 -7.49
N LYS A 36 -9.12 -12.95 -6.75
CA LYS A 36 -8.46 -12.28 -5.62
C LYS A 36 -7.51 -11.17 -6.08
N ASP A 37 -6.77 -11.41 -7.13
CA ASP A 37 -5.87 -10.38 -7.70
C ASP A 37 -6.66 -9.19 -8.23
N SER A 38 -7.75 -9.43 -8.93
CA SER A 38 -8.63 -8.34 -9.41
C SER A 38 -9.27 -7.55 -8.27
N ALA A 39 -9.71 -8.23 -7.22
CA ALA A 39 -10.27 -7.56 -6.04
C ALA A 39 -9.22 -6.74 -5.28
N LEU A 40 -7.98 -7.22 -5.21
CA LEU A 40 -6.87 -6.48 -4.60
C LEU A 40 -6.49 -5.24 -5.43
N GLU A 41 -6.45 -5.35 -6.74
CA GLU A 41 -6.20 -4.20 -7.63
C GLU A 41 -7.30 -3.15 -7.53
N GLU A 42 -8.55 -3.57 -7.48
CA GLU A 42 -9.69 -2.64 -7.33
C GLU A 42 -9.63 -1.90 -6.00
N VAL A 43 -9.37 -2.60 -4.89
CA VAL A 43 -9.23 -2.00 -3.56
C VAL A 43 -8.01 -1.08 -3.50
N GLN A 44 -6.90 -1.46 -4.12
CA GLN A 44 -5.71 -0.61 -4.16
C GLN A 44 -5.95 0.67 -4.97
N THR A 45 -6.62 0.56 -6.10
CA THR A 45 -6.93 1.72 -6.94
C THR A 45 -7.89 2.68 -6.25
N GLN A 46 -8.94 2.17 -5.61
CA GLN A 46 -9.85 2.98 -4.81
C GLN A 46 -9.14 3.65 -3.64
N ASN A 47 -8.34 2.91 -2.89
CA ASN A 47 -7.57 3.47 -1.77
C ASN A 47 -6.58 4.53 -2.22
N GLN A 48 -5.94 4.37 -3.37
CA GLN A 48 -5.04 5.38 -3.94
C GLN A 48 -5.78 6.66 -4.33
N ALA A 49 -6.96 6.54 -4.95
CA ALA A 49 -7.78 7.69 -5.31
C ALA A 49 -8.30 8.44 -4.08
N ASP A 50 -8.76 7.71 -3.08
CA ASP A 50 -9.24 8.28 -1.81
C ASP A 50 -8.10 8.92 -1.02
N ASN A 51 -6.94 8.30 -0.99
CA ASN A 51 -5.74 8.85 -0.35
C ASN A 51 -5.24 10.11 -1.07
N ALA A 52 -5.26 10.14 -2.39
CA ALA A 52 -4.88 11.33 -3.16
C ALA A 52 -5.84 12.50 -2.90
N LYS A 53 -7.13 12.23 -2.82
CA LYS A 53 -8.15 13.22 -2.51
C LYS A 53 -7.98 13.77 -1.08
N LEU A 54 -7.76 12.89 -0.11
CA LEU A 54 -7.50 13.26 1.28
C LEU A 54 -6.21 14.09 1.40
N ALA A 55 -5.15 13.69 0.69
CA ALA A 55 -3.90 14.43 0.67
C ALA A 55 -4.08 15.87 0.16
N LYS A 56 -4.85 16.07 -0.90
CA LYS A 56 -5.16 17.40 -1.42
C LYS A 56 -5.92 18.25 -0.41
N GLN A 57 -6.92 17.67 0.26
CA GLN A 57 -7.69 18.37 1.29
C GLN A 57 -6.80 18.81 2.45
N ILE A 58 -5.91 17.93 2.91
CA ILE A 58 -4.98 18.23 3.99
C ILE A 58 -4.00 19.34 3.59
N VAL A 59 -3.46 19.30 2.38
CA VAL A 59 -2.59 20.36 1.87
C VAL A 59 -3.31 21.70 1.81
N GLU A 60 -4.56 21.74 1.38
CA GLU A 60 -5.37 22.98 1.36
C GLU A 60 -5.62 23.52 2.76
N GLU A 61 -5.95 22.67 3.72
CA GLU A 61 -6.11 23.10 5.13
C GLU A 61 -4.80 23.63 5.72
N VAL A 62 -3.69 22.95 5.44
CA VAL A 62 -2.36 23.39 5.92
C VAL A 62 -1.93 24.71 5.27
N ARG A 63 -2.28 24.93 3.99
CA ARG A 63 -2.01 26.21 3.31
C ARG A 63 -2.71 27.40 3.95
N LYS A 64 -3.83 27.18 4.62
CA LYS A 64 -4.51 28.23 5.40
C LYS A 64 -3.76 28.60 6.67
N LEU A 65 -2.97 27.68 7.21
CA LEU A 65 -2.24 27.85 8.46
C LEU A 65 -0.79 28.29 8.25
N ILE A 66 -0.17 27.83 7.17
CA ILE A 66 1.23 28.12 6.82
C ILE A 66 1.36 28.33 5.32
N ASP A 67 2.28 29.21 4.94
CA ASP A 67 2.54 29.49 3.54
C ASP A 67 3.28 28.33 2.86
N ILE A 68 2.58 27.68 1.94
CA ILE A 68 3.14 26.64 1.06
C ILE A 68 2.99 27.13 -0.38
N PRO A 69 4.08 27.27 -1.14
CA PRO A 69 4.00 27.70 -2.53
C PRO A 69 3.09 26.80 -3.36
N THR A 70 2.28 27.40 -4.24
CA THR A 70 1.31 26.68 -5.07
C THR A 70 1.94 25.91 -6.23
N ASP A 71 3.16 26.24 -6.58
CA ASP A 71 3.98 25.55 -7.61
C ASP A 71 4.64 24.27 -7.09
N ILE A 72 4.54 24.01 -5.78
CA ILE A 72 5.07 22.81 -5.14
C ILE A 72 3.92 21.87 -4.78
N GLU A 73 4.04 20.63 -5.19
CA GLU A 73 3.12 19.56 -4.76
C GLU A 73 3.76 18.80 -3.59
N PRO A 74 3.30 19.06 -2.34
CA PRO A 74 3.87 18.38 -1.18
C PRO A 74 3.45 16.93 -1.11
N THR A 75 4.31 16.10 -0.55
CA THR A 75 3.97 14.69 -0.22
C THR A 75 3.30 14.63 1.14
N VAL A 76 2.20 13.91 1.23
CA VAL A 76 1.45 13.72 2.49
C VAL A 76 1.50 12.25 2.89
N ALA A 77 1.87 12.00 4.14
CA ALA A 77 1.85 10.68 4.74
C ALA A 77 1.09 10.72 6.07
N THR A 78 0.37 9.67 6.37
CA THR A 78 -0.32 9.53 7.66
C THR A 78 0.52 8.68 8.60
N ILE A 79 0.68 9.15 9.83
CA ILE A 79 1.42 8.44 10.87
C ILE A 79 0.55 7.33 11.45
N VAL A 80 0.98 6.09 11.32
CA VAL A 80 0.29 4.91 11.83
C VAL A 80 0.99 4.28 13.04
N ASP A 81 2.31 4.44 13.14
CA ASP A 81 3.12 3.94 14.25
C ASP A 81 4.09 5.04 14.71
N VAL A 82 3.59 5.89 15.57
CA VAL A 82 4.36 7.03 16.08
C VAL A 82 5.49 6.59 17.02
N GLU A 83 5.32 5.50 17.74
CA GLU A 83 6.35 5.00 18.66
C GLU A 83 7.63 4.61 17.91
N LEU A 84 7.49 3.94 16.78
CA LEU A 84 8.63 3.60 15.92
C LEU A 84 9.32 4.86 15.38
N LEU A 85 8.56 5.87 14.99
CA LEU A 85 9.10 7.12 14.46
C LEU A 85 9.82 7.94 15.54
N ARG A 86 9.30 7.96 16.76
CA ARG A 86 9.95 8.62 17.90
C ARG A 86 11.32 8.04 18.20
N THR A 87 11.50 6.74 18.06
CA THR A 87 12.82 6.09 18.26
C THR A 87 13.86 6.51 17.22
N LYS A 88 13.40 6.92 16.04
CA LYS A 88 14.27 7.30 14.92
C LYS A 88 14.60 8.78 14.89
N ASN A 89 13.67 9.65 15.27
CA ASN A 89 13.83 11.08 15.15
C ASN A 89 13.00 11.82 16.22
N PRO A 90 13.62 12.70 17.02
CA PRO A 90 12.94 13.48 18.05
C PRO A 90 11.88 14.46 17.48
N PHE A 91 11.88 14.73 16.19
CA PHE A 91 10.84 15.52 15.53
C PHE A 91 9.43 14.96 15.77
N TYR A 92 9.33 13.64 15.95
CA TYR A 92 8.05 12.96 16.18
C TYR A 92 7.64 12.88 17.65
N ASP A 93 8.36 13.48 18.57
CA ASP A 93 8.07 13.39 20.02
C ASP A 93 6.68 13.93 20.37
N LYS A 94 6.22 14.96 19.66
CA LYS A 94 4.88 15.57 19.84
C LYS A 94 3.82 14.95 18.92
N ALA A 95 4.20 14.08 18.02
CA ALA A 95 3.29 13.44 17.08
C ALA A 95 2.45 12.37 17.77
N GLU A 96 1.27 12.12 17.22
CA GLU A 96 0.37 11.06 17.61
C GLU A 96 -0.04 10.24 16.37
N ASN A 97 -0.52 9.02 16.61
CA ASN A 97 -1.10 8.23 15.52
C ASN A 97 -2.29 8.95 14.91
N GLY A 98 -2.35 8.98 13.59
CA GLY A 98 -3.36 9.72 12.84
C GLY A 98 -2.96 11.14 12.42
N ASP A 99 -1.84 11.66 12.93
CA ASP A 99 -1.26 12.91 12.45
C ASP A 99 -0.74 12.75 11.01
N HIS A 100 -0.69 13.84 10.28
CA HIS A 100 -0.21 13.87 8.90
C HIS A 100 1.14 14.56 8.82
N LEU A 101 2.04 13.94 8.08
CA LEU A 101 3.34 14.51 7.74
C LEU A 101 3.27 15.07 6.32
N ILE A 102 3.46 16.37 6.18
CA ILE A 102 3.52 17.04 4.88
C ILE A 102 4.99 17.39 4.62
N VAL A 103 5.54 16.85 3.56
CA VAL A 103 6.93 17.06 3.17
C VAL A 103 6.98 17.91 1.92
N THR A 104 7.63 19.04 2.04
CA THR A 104 8.02 19.92 0.92
C THR A 104 9.52 19.82 0.71
N PRO A 105 10.07 20.34 -0.39
CA PRO A 105 11.52 20.34 -0.60
C PRO A 105 12.34 21.04 0.49
N ASN A 106 11.72 21.96 1.22
CA ASN A 106 12.41 22.81 2.19
C ASN A 106 12.08 22.50 3.64
N ARG A 107 10.95 21.85 3.91
CA ARG A 107 10.48 21.61 5.28
C ARG A 107 9.58 20.40 5.40
N ALA A 108 9.54 19.85 6.59
CA ALA A 108 8.55 18.86 7.01
C ALA A 108 7.59 19.51 8.00
N ILE A 109 6.29 19.32 7.79
CA ILE A 109 5.22 19.88 8.61
C ILE A 109 4.43 18.74 9.22
N LEU A 110 4.27 18.79 10.52
CA LEU A 110 3.47 17.84 11.26
C LEU A 110 2.11 18.48 11.57
N TYR A 111 1.04 17.92 11.04
CA TYR A 111 -0.31 18.48 11.10
C TYR A 111 -1.30 17.51 11.72
N ARG A 112 -2.11 18.00 12.64
CA ARG A 112 -3.19 17.26 13.28
C ARG A 112 -4.55 17.73 12.76
N ALA A 113 -5.17 16.92 11.92
CA ALA A 113 -6.44 17.26 11.29
C ALA A 113 -7.60 17.35 12.29
N SER A 114 -7.59 16.52 13.34
CA SER A 114 -8.64 16.53 14.37
C SER A 114 -8.73 17.84 15.14
N GLU A 115 -7.61 18.55 15.29
CA GLU A 115 -7.52 19.85 15.97
C GLU A 115 -7.30 21.01 15.00
N ASN A 116 -7.17 20.73 13.71
CA ASN A 116 -6.81 21.69 12.67
C ASN A 116 -5.58 22.55 13.07
N LYS A 117 -4.52 21.86 13.50
CA LYS A 117 -3.36 22.49 14.11
C LYS A 117 -2.06 21.92 13.55
N ILE A 118 -1.11 22.83 13.30
CA ILE A 118 0.28 22.44 13.04
C ILE A 118 0.96 22.11 14.37
N ILE A 119 1.48 20.90 14.49
CA ILE A 119 2.11 20.39 15.71
C ILE A 119 3.58 20.80 15.75
N ASP A 120 4.29 20.62 14.64
CA ASP A 120 5.69 20.99 14.53
C ASP A 120 6.09 21.24 13.06
N VAL A 121 7.16 21.99 12.86
CA VAL A 121 7.75 22.25 11.55
C VAL A 121 9.27 22.13 11.68
N ALA A 122 9.88 21.33 10.82
CA ALA A 122 11.32 21.17 10.77
C ALA A 122 11.87 21.44 9.38
N PRO A 123 13.07 22.04 9.24
CA PRO A 123 13.72 22.14 7.95
C PRO A 123 14.13 20.76 7.45
N VAL A 124 13.87 20.48 6.18
CA VAL A 124 14.38 19.29 5.51
C VAL A 124 15.69 19.68 4.84
N GLN A 125 16.78 19.12 5.32
CA GLN A 125 18.04 19.15 4.59
C GLN A 125 18.03 17.96 3.65
N LEU A 126 17.84 18.23 2.38
CA LEU A 126 18.22 17.27 1.36
C LEU A 126 19.74 17.19 1.41
N GLU A 127 20.27 16.28 2.20
CA GLU A 127 21.66 15.90 1.99
C GLU A 127 21.77 15.46 0.54
N PRO A 128 22.60 16.12 -0.27
CA PRO A 128 22.88 15.57 -1.58
C PRO A 128 23.39 14.16 -1.31
N VAL A 129 22.67 13.17 -1.81
CA VAL A 129 23.20 11.82 -1.92
C VAL A 129 24.56 12.05 -2.55
N ALA A 130 25.63 11.83 -1.77
CA ALA A 130 26.97 11.88 -2.28
C ALA A 130 26.96 10.91 -3.45
N GLY A 131 26.75 11.47 -4.64
CA GLY A 131 26.78 10.70 -5.84
C GLY A 131 28.12 10.01 -5.81
N GLU A 132 28.13 8.73 -5.94
CA GLU A 132 29.30 8.01 -6.36
C GLU A 132 29.76 8.69 -7.65
N GLY A 133 30.49 9.76 -7.49
CA GLY A 133 31.25 10.38 -8.56
C GLY A 133 32.48 9.51 -8.77
N GLU A 134 32.57 8.95 -9.92
CA GLU A 134 33.60 8.06 -10.50
C GLU A 134 33.32 6.61 -10.43
#